data_6181f2afab27c79081473d8cca78415c
#
_entry.id   6181f2afab27c79081473d8cca78415c
#
_cell.length_a   1.000
_cell.length_b   1.000
_cell.length_c   1.000
_cell.angle_alpha   90.00
_cell.angle_beta   90.00
_cell.angle_gamma   90.00
#
_symmetry.space_group_name_H-M   'P 1'
#
loop_
_entity.id
_entity.type
_entity.pdbx_description
1 polymer ?
#
loop_
_entity_poly.entity_id
_entity_poly.type
_entity_poly.pdbx_seq_one_letter_code
_entity_poly.pdbx_strand_id
1 'polypeptide(L)'
;MDSNRPRKRVIGFLSSFLEALPTTQLLWTPGSSMDEESPPVQPPDQSCWANLPDVCLRRVFWWLGDRDRSRAALVCRKWNQMMYSADLWRYRIITFSGRPSRVHASEFESALWYVKKFGRYLEHLEIKFLNPYNAVLTKKFQVTMRGLLSCLGKSNNRLKSLSIQHLELDRLVWRNSIRSSFIKSLGFFLKKVGKHLDYLNLKGARLTVEQGCVVLTSLSYLRSESVVSQLNIEDFFSHHLAVYSSPQFNKTMATFRSLVSLTLNYNCISDELLENLCENNAGTLWTMNIKCHIHDPHGQVIWGMSWAKLARHASNLKVNFFFERVMKYERLARILLQEIPVRSISLRSCYFSDPDWSMRPTLTDLLPTFRNTLQKLTFEFNNNHESLDEELHLLVLSCRKLFYFKIWAFLDVKFVERILKSQEEGQCSLRTLKVRIYTNRYETNDEDRTLREIHRKYRKLIDAELNYFVIAYPMM
;
A
#
# COMPACT_ATOMS: atom_id res chain seq x y z
N MET A 1 -3.92 14.91 -8.57
CA MET A 1 -5.33 14.79 -8.96
C MET A 1 -5.66 13.34 -9.01
N ASP A 2 -6.37 12.86 -8.02
CA ASP A 2 -7.36 11.79 -8.04
C ASP A 2 -7.66 11.37 -6.60
N SER A 3 -8.55 12.15 -5.98
CA SER A 3 -9.04 11.91 -4.61
C SER A 3 -10.41 11.21 -4.61
N ASN A 4 -10.60 10.18 -5.44
CA ASN A 4 -11.85 9.41 -5.47
C ASN A 4 -11.59 7.90 -5.42
N ARG A 5 -11.00 7.44 -4.32
CA ARG A 5 -11.07 6.01 -3.97
C ARG A 5 -12.28 5.77 -3.07
N PRO A 6 -13.22 4.89 -3.43
CA PRO A 6 -14.33 4.53 -2.55
C PRO A 6 -13.81 3.92 -1.25
N ARG A 7 -14.42 4.31 -0.13
CA ARG A 7 -14.08 3.83 1.22
C ARG A 7 -14.09 2.29 1.27
N LYS A 8 -12.98 1.71 1.72
CA LYS A 8 -12.80 0.28 1.96
C LYS A 8 -13.87 -0.25 2.94
N ARG A 9 -14.82 -1.02 2.47
CA ARG A 9 -15.66 -1.87 3.34
C ARG A 9 -15.15 -3.30 3.26
N VAL A 10 -14.84 -3.85 4.42
CA VAL A 10 -14.37 -5.22 4.65
C VAL A 10 -15.47 -6.22 4.27
N ILE A 11 -15.07 -7.29 3.60
CA ILE A 11 -15.92 -8.37 3.10
C ILE A 11 -16.43 -9.19 4.30
N GLY A 12 -17.70 -9.08 4.54
CA GLY A 12 -18.38 -9.91 5.53
C GLY A 12 -19.72 -10.49 5.05
N PHE A 13 -20.08 -10.46 3.75
CA PHE A 13 -21.45 -10.78 3.35
C PHE A 13 -21.58 -11.43 1.97
N LEU A 14 -20.84 -12.52 1.72
CA LEU A 14 -21.08 -13.32 0.51
C LEU A 14 -22.07 -14.47 0.71
N SER A 15 -22.46 -14.80 1.96
CA SER A 15 -23.52 -15.78 2.22
C SER A 15 -24.88 -15.39 1.63
N SER A 16 -25.22 -14.10 1.67
CA SER A 16 -26.47 -13.61 1.07
C SER A 16 -26.49 -13.64 -0.47
N PHE A 17 -25.33 -13.77 -1.11
CA PHE A 17 -25.24 -13.92 -2.57
C PHE A 17 -25.56 -15.35 -3.03
N LEU A 18 -25.23 -16.34 -2.20
CA LEU A 18 -25.53 -17.75 -2.47
C LEU A 18 -27.00 -18.07 -2.32
N GLU A 19 -27.69 -17.37 -1.41
CA GLU A 19 -29.12 -17.54 -1.16
C GLU A 19 -30.03 -16.77 -2.15
N ALA A 20 -29.52 -15.73 -2.80
CA ALA A 20 -30.31 -14.82 -3.64
C ALA A 20 -30.31 -15.14 -5.15
N LEU A 21 -29.60 -16.15 -5.59
CA LEU A 21 -29.62 -16.58 -7.00
C LEU A 21 -30.54 -17.79 -7.15
N PRO A 22 -31.71 -17.68 -7.79
CA PRO A 22 -32.59 -18.81 -8.02
C PRO A 22 -31.93 -19.82 -8.95
N THR A 23 -31.74 -21.05 -8.43
CA THR A 23 -31.36 -22.24 -9.19
C THR A 23 -32.57 -22.87 -9.87
N THR A 24 -33.65 -22.15 -10.04
CA THR A 24 -34.88 -22.65 -10.66
C THR A 24 -35.09 -22.03 -12.01
N GLN A 25 -34.97 -22.88 -13.04
CA GLN A 25 -35.65 -22.71 -14.31
C GLN A 25 -37.17 -22.68 -14.02
N LEU A 26 -37.79 -21.52 -14.03
CA LEU A 26 -39.24 -21.41 -14.09
C LEU A 26 -39.67 -21.71 -15.52
N LEU A 27 -40.15 -22.93 -15.74
CA LEU A 27 -40.99 -23.31 -16.86
C LEU A 27 -42.26 -22.46 -16.82
N TRP A 28 -42.40 -21.60 -17.77
CA TRP A 28 -43.64 -20.86 -18.01
C TRP A 28 -44.55 -21.67 -18.93
N THR A 29 -45.69 -22.16 -18.44
CA THR A 29 -46.79 -22.68 -19.26
C THR A 29 -47.73 -21.53 -19.58
N PRO A 30 -48.18 -21.38 -20.85
CA PRO A 30 -49.17 -20.37 -21.19
C PRO A 30 -50.57 -20.95 -20.93
N GLY A 31 -51.30 -20.33 -20.02
CA GLY A 31 -52.72 -20.58 -19.81
C GLY A 31 -53.53 -19.51 -20.57
N SER A 32 -54.37 -20.00 -21.44
CA SER A 32 -55.37 -19.24 -22.21
C SER A 32 -56.51 -18.71 -21.35
N SER A 33 -56.90 -17.45 -21.51
CA SER A 33 -58.30 -17.04 -21.60
C SER A 33 -58.37 -15.58 -22.06
N MET A 34 -59.16 -15.40 -23.11
CA MET A 34 -59.55 -14.08 -23.64
C MET A 34 -60.55 -13.45 -22.68
N ASP A 35 -60.36 -12.16 -22.42
CA ASP A 35 -61.43 -11.20 -22.16
C ASP A 35 -60.94 -9.84 -22.65
N GLU A 36 -61.71 -9.25 -23.57
CA GLU A 36 -61.56 -7.91 -24.13
C GLU A 36 -61.99 -6.89 -23.07
N GLU A 37 -61.04 -6.08 -22.56
CA GLU A 37 -61.40 -4.80 -21.92
C GLU A 37 -60.51 -3.68 -22.46
N SER A 38 -61.19 -2.55 -22.72
CA SER A 38 -60.69 -1.30 -23.25
C SER A 38 -59.40 -0.78 -22.62
N PRO A 39 -58.51 -0.05 -23.39
CA PRO A 39 -57.21 0.33 -22.90
C PRO A 39 -57.30 1.35 -21.77
N PRO A 40 -56.64 1.09 -20.65
CA PRO A 40 -56.52 2.09 -19.60
C PRO A 40 -55.59 3.22 -20.07
N VAL A 41 -56.06 4.44 -19.86
CA VAL A 41 -55.29 5.68 -20.04
C VAL A 41 -53.98 5.55 -19.26
N GLN A 42 -52.86 5.55 -19.97
CA GLN A 42 -51.55 5.52 -19.35
C GLN A 42 -51.31 6.81 -18.57
N PRO A 43 -50.94 6.73 -17.29
CA PRO A 43 -50.50 7.91 -16.56
C PRO A 43 -49.18 8.44 -17.16
N PRO A 44 -49.02 9.79 -17.23
CA PRO A 44 -47.85 10.38 -17.86
C PRO A 44 -46.55 9.96 -17.13
N ASP A 45 -45.67 9.43 -17.93
CA ASP A 45 -44.20 9.36 -17.79
C ASP A 45 -43.62 9.25 -16.35
N GLN A 46 -43.83 8.12 -15.71
CA GLN A 46 -42.95 7.73 -14.62
C GLN A 46 -41.61 7.36 -15.25
N SER A 47 -40.60 8.21 -15.07
CA SER A 47 -39.21 7.97 -15.45
C SER A 47 -38.73 6.69 -14.78
N CYS A 48 -38.93 5.55 -15.46
CA CYS A 48 -38.58 4.25 -14.92
C CYS A 48 -37.08 4.11 -14.90
N TRP A 49 -36.50 3.96 -13.73
CA TRP A 49 -35.06 3.68 -13.54
C TRP A 49 -34.56 2.51 -14.40
N ALA A 50 -35.47 1.60 -14.78
CA ALA A 50 -35.16 0.52 -15.71
C ALA A 50 -34.83 1.01 -17.13
N ASN A 51 -35.26 2.22 -17.50
CA ASN A 51 -35.05 2.80 -18.82
C ASN A 51 -33.75 3.60 -18.94
N LEU A 52 -33.00 3.73 -17.84
CA LEU A 52 -31.67 4.38 -17.89
C LEU A 52 -30.77 3.69 -18.93
N PRO A 53 -29.97 4.47 -19.69
CA PRO A 53 -28.95 3.92 -20.56
C PRO A 53 -27.99 3.03 -19.80
N ASP A 54 -27.51 1.97 -20.44
CA ASP A 54 -26.61 0.97 -19.83
C ASP A 54 -25.35 1.59 -19.25
N VAL A 55 -24.84 2.66 -19.88
CA VAL A 55 -23.66 3.39 -19.39
C VAL A 55 -23.94 4.04 -18.04
N CYS A 56 -25.12 4.63 -17.89
CA CYS A 56 -25.55 5.27 -16.63
C CYS A 56 -25.76 4.22 -15.53
N LEU A 57 -26.47 3.12 -15.85
CA LEU A 57 -26.68 2.02 -14.92
C LEU A 57 -25.36 1.40 -14.46
N ARG A 58 -24.42 1.15 -15.38
CA ARG A 58 -23.06 0.64 -15.02
C ARG A 58 -22.34 1.61 -14.08
N ARG A 59 -22.46 2.91 -14.32
CA ARG A 59 -21.84 3.92 -13.46
C ARG A 59 -22.45 3.94 -12.06
N VAL A 60 -23.77 3.84 -11.95
CA VAL A 60 -24.47 3.71 -10.66
C VAL A 60 -24.03 2.43 -9.94
N PHE A 61 -24.05 1.30 -10.62
CA PHE A 61 -23.66 0.00 -10.02
C PHE A 61 -22.20 -0.07 -9.63
N TRP A 62 -21.33 0.68 -10.28
CA TRP A 62 -19.93 0.77 -9.91
C TRP A 62 -19.72 1.36 -8.50
N TRP A 63 -20.61 2.27 -8.08
CA TRP A 63 -20.59 2.85 -6.74
C TRP A 63 -21.20 1.95 -5.65
N LEU A 64 -22.00 0.97 -6.05
CA LEU A 64 -22.62 0.05 -5.11
C LEU A 64 -21.61 -0.94 -4.53
N GLY A 65 -21.78 -1.28 -3.25
CA GLY A 65 -21.12 -2.43 -2.63
C GLY A 65 -21.67 -3.77 -3.15
N ASP A 66 -20.96 -4.87 -2.92
CA ASP A 66 -21.35 -6.20 -3.42
C ASP A 66 -22.75 -6.63 -2.96
N ARG A 67 -23.14 -6.32 -1.73
CA ARG A 67 -24.47 -6.62 -1.18
C ARG A 67 -25.57 -5.86 -1.93
N ASP A 68 -25.30 -4.58 -2.19
CA ASP A 68 -26.29 -3.74 -2.86
C ASP A 68 -26.37 -4.06 -4.35
N ARG A 69 -25.23 -4.45 -4.98
CA ARG A 69 -25.23 -5.02 -6.34
C ARG A 69 -26.07 -6.29 -6.43
N SER A 70 -25.96 -7.18 -5.42
CA SER A 70 -26.76 -8.41 -5.36
C SER A 70 -28.26 -8.11 -5.28
N ARG A 71 -28.64 -7.13 -4.47
CA ARG A 71 -30.02 -6.67 -4.35
C ARG A 71 -30.51 -6.01 -5.63
N ALA A 72 -29.67 -5.15 -6.25
CA ALA A 72 -29.98 -4.53 -7.51
C ALA A 72 -30.18 -5.55 -8.64
N ALA A 73 -29.45 -6.67 -8.61
CA ALA A 73 -29.64 -7.75 -9.57
C ALA A 73 -31.02 -8.44 -9.50
N LEU A 74 -31.74 -8.27 -8.40
CA LEU A 74 -33.09 -8.85 -8.19
C LEU A 74 -34.22 -7.91 -8.63
N VAL A 75 -33.92 -6.64 -8.99
CA VAL A 75 -34.94 -5.63 -9.31
C VAL A 75 -35.61 -5.91 -10.63
N CYS A 76 -34.85 -6.15 -11.71
CA CYS A 76 -35.40 -6.47 -13.02
C CYS A 76 -34.36 -7.22 -13.90
N ARG A 77 -34.81 -7.81 -15.00
CA ARG A 77 -33.95 -8.57 -15.95
C ARG A 77 -32.82 -7.70 -16.50
N LYS A 78 -33.05 -6.46 -16.86
CA LYS A 78 -32.02 -5.54 -17.35
C LYS A 78 -30.93 -5.27 -16.31
N TRP A 79 -31.32 -5.01 -15.07
CA TRP A 79 -30.38 -4.80 -13.98
C TRP A 79 -29.57 -6.08 -13.66
N ASN A 80 -30.21 -7.24 -13.72
CA ASN A 80 -29.52 -8.53 -13.59
C ASN A 80 -28.46 -8.71 -14.68
N GLN A 81 -28.81 -8.44 -15.93
CA GLN A 81 -27.85 -8.54 -17.05
C GLN A 81 -26.66 -7.59 -16.88
N MET A 82 -26.89 -6.38 -16.38
CA MET A 82 -25.82 -5.42 -16.10
C MET A 82 -24.80 -5.93 -15.11
N MET A 83 -25.18 -6.81 -14.17
CA MET A 83 -24.23 -7.43 -13.21
C MET A 83 -23.20 -8.31 -13.86
N TYR A 84 -23.40 -8.75 -15.10
CA TYR A 84 -22.38 -9.51 -15.85
C TYR A 84 -21.46 -8.61 -16.68
N SER A 85 -21.58 -7.28 -16.57
CA SER A 85 -20.66 -6.35 -17.22
C SER A 85 -19.26 -6.48 -16.65
N ALA A 86 -18.26 -6.66 -17.51
CA ALA A 86 -16.85 -6.79 -17.11
C ALA A 86 -16.37 -5.61 -16.24
N ASP A 87 -16.88 -4.41 -16.51
CA ASP A 87 -16.46 -3.18 -15.82
C ASP A 87 -16.69 -3.21 -14.32
N LEU A 88 -17.71 -3.93 -13.86
CA LEU A 88 -18.04 -4.04 -12.43
C LEU A 88 -17.09 -4.94 -11.67
N TRP A 89 -16.37 -5.84 -12.36
CA TRP A 89 -15.58 -6.92 -11.76
C TRP A 89 -14.08 -6.84 -12.08
N ARG A 90 -13.60 -5.73 -12.65
CA ARG A 90 -12.18 -5.54 -12.96
C ARG A 90 -11.28 -5.49 -11.73
N TYR A 91 -11.80 -5.02 -10.61
CA TYR A 91 -11.05 -4.83 -9.37
C TYR A 91 -11.65 -5.62 -8.22
N ARG A 92 -10.82 -6.40 -7.52
CA ARG A 92 -11.23 -7.16 -6.34
C ARG A 92 -10.18 -7.17 -5.25
N ILE A 93 -10.64 -6.95 -4.00
CA ILE A 93 -9.87 -7.22 -2.78
C ILE A 93 -10.50 -8.43 -2.10
N ILE A 94 -9.69 -9.44 -1.80
CA ILE A 94 -10.05 -10.61 -1.02
C ILE A 94 -9.24 -10.56 0.28
N THR A 95 -9.91 -10.56 1.43
CA THR A 95 -9.25 -10.53 2.72
C THR A 95 -9.64 -11.79 3.49
N PHE A 96 -8.64 -12.55 3.89
CA PHE A 96 -8.78 -13.68 4.80
C PHE A 96 -8.38 -13.20 6.19
N SER A 97 -9.35 -13.06 7.10
CA SER A 97 -9.14 -12.44 8.41
C SER A 97 -8.53 -13.39 9.44
N GLY A 98 -8.64 -14.68 9.19
CA GLY A 98 -8.05 -15.69 10.06
C GLY A 98 -8.69 -15.85 11.44
N ARG A 99 -9.72 -15.08 11.76
CA ARG A 99 -10.40 -15.17 13.08
C ARG A 99 -11.32 -16.40 13.15
N PRO A 100 -11.32 -17.15 14.26
CA PRO A 100 -12.23 -18.26 14.43
C PRO A 100 -13.64 -17.73 14.68
N SER A 101 -14.50 -17.71 13.68
CA SER A 101 -15.93 -17.49 13.84
C SER A 101 -16.71 -18.40 12.90
N ARG A 102 -17.98 -18.66 13.22
CA ARG A 102 -18.86 -19.49 12.39
C ARG A 102 -19.03 -18.94 10.97
N VAL A 103 -18.83 -17.65 10.78
CA VAL A 103 -18.95 -16.96 9.48
C VAL A 103 -17.73 -17.18 8.57
N HIS A 104 -16.57 -17.55 9.12
CA HIS A 104 -15.32 -17.61 8.35
C HIS A 104 -15.15 -18.86 7.50
N ALA A 105 -15.92 -19.93 7.72
CA ALA A 105 -15.92 -21.05 6.78
C ALA A 105 -16.30 -20.61 5.36
N SER A 106 -17.13 -19.59 5.25
CA SER A 106 -17.61 -19.03 3.98
C SER A 106 -16.60 -18.16 3.23
N GLU A 107 -15.58 -17.54 3.90
CA GLU A 107 -14.62 -16.65 3.22
C GLU A 107 -13.82 -17.37 2.12
N PHE A 108 -13.33 -18.56 2.42
CA PHE A 108 -12.51 -19.37 1.50
C PHE A 108 -13.33 -19.87 0.31
N GLU A 109 -14.54 -20.38 0.58
CA GLU A 109 -15.45 -20.86 -0.44
C GLU A 109 -15.97 -19.74 -1.33
N SER A 110 -16.31 -18.62 -0.72
CA SER A 110 -16.77 -17.41 -1.39
C SER A 110 -15.69 -16.84 -2.32
N ALA A 111 -14.43 -16.81 -1.89
CA ALA A 111 -13.31 -16.38 -2.72
C ALA A 111 -13.15 -17.25 -3.97
N LEU A 112 -13.22 -18.57 -3.81
CA LEU A 112 -13.11 -19.51 -4.92
C LEU A 112 -14.32 -19.41 -5.86
N TRP A 113 -15.53 -19.33 -5.32
CA TRP A 113 -16.74 -19.14 -6.10
C TRP A 113 -16.67 -17.85 -6.93
N TYR A 114 -16.28 -16.73 -6.29
CA TYR A 114 -16.12 -15.46 -6.97
C TYR A 114 -15.17 -15.53 -8.16
N VAL A 115 -14.00 -16.13 -7.96
CA VAL A 115 -13.01 -16.24 -9.03
C VAL A 115 -13.49 -17.19 -10.16
N LYS A 116 -14.20 -18.26 -9.83
CA LYS A 116 -14.82 -19.13 -10.85
C LYS A 116 -15.83 -18.37 -11.71
N LYS A 117 -16.63 -17.49 -11.11
CA LYS A 117 -17.69 -16.75 -11.80
C LYS A 117 -17.19 -15.52 -12.55
N PHE A 118 -16.36 -14.72 -11.90
CA PHE A 118 -15.96 -13.38 -12.38
C PHE A 118 -14.46 -13.27 -12.67
N GLY A 119 -13.67 -14.27 -12.36
CA GLY A 119 -12.20 -14.24 -12.48
C GLY A 119 -11.71 -13.84 -13.87
N ARG A 120 -12.43 -14.20 -14.95
CA ARG A 120 -12.10 -13.83 -16.33
C ARG A 120 -12.13 -12.32 -16.60
N TYR A 121 -12.81 -11.54 -15.75
CA TYR A 121 -12.93 -10.08 -15.91
C TYR A 121 -11.91 -9.31 -15.09
N LEU A 122 -11.20 -9.97 -14.15
CA LEU A 122 -10.27 -9.32 -13.25
C LEU A 122 -9.07 -8.75 -14.00
N GLU A 123 -8.83 -7.47 -13.77
CA GLU A 123 -7.60 -6.77 -14.17
C GLU A 123 -6.72 -6.49 -12.94
N HIS A 124 -7.32 -6.29 -11.77
CA HIS A 124 -6.63 -5.99 -10.51
C HIS A 124 -7.13 -6.90 -9.40
N LEU A 125 -6.24 -7.70 -8.83
CA LEU A 125 -6.54 -8.60 -7.72
C LEU A 125 -5.62 -8.31 -6.54
N GLU A 126 -6.23 -8.01 -5.40
CA GLU A 126 -5.53 -7.85 -4.12
C GLU A 126 -5.99 -8.93 -3.14
N ILE A 127 -5.06 -9.69 -2.59
CA ILE A 127 -5.29 -10.73 -1.60
C ILE A 127 -4.53 -10.39 -0.33
N LYS A 128 -5.23 -10.38 0.80
CA LYS A 128 -4.65 -10.14 2.13
C LYS A 128 -4.91 -11.34 3.01
N PHE A 129 -3.86 -11.84 3.64
CA PHE A 129 -3.97 -12.87 4.65
C PHE A 129 -3.57 -12.27 6.00
N LEU A 130 -4.55 -11.87 6.78
CA LEU A 130 -4.32 -11.20 8.07
C LEU A 130 -4.20 -12.24 9.17
N ASN A 131 -3.14 -12.13 9.98
CA ASN A 131 -2.91 -12.93 11.16
C ASN A 131 -2.99 -14.47 10.95
N PRO A 132 -2.06 -15.07 10.19
CA PRO A 132 -1.94 -16.51 10.10
C PRO A 132 -1.48 -17.08 11.46
N TYR A 133 -2.44 -17.50 12.32
CA TYR A 133 -2.12 -17.89 13.71
C TYR A 133 -2.16 -19.40 13.99
N ASN A 134 -2.66 -20.23 13.06
CA ASN A 134 -2.62 -21.67 13.22
C ASN A 134 -2.42 -22.43 11.90
N ALA A 135 -1.94 -23.70 12.02
CA ALA A 135 -1.61 -24.54 10.88
C ALA A 135 -2.83 -25.03 10.09
N VAL A 136 -4.01 -25.12 10.69
CA VAL A 136 -5.25 -25.52 10.01
C VAL A 136 -5.66 -24.42 9.03
N LEU A 137 -5.58 -23.17 9.47
CA LEU A 137 -5.93 -22.01 8.68
C LEU A 137 -4.97 -21.82 7.50
N THR A 138 -3.65 -21.98 7.73
CA THR A 138 -2.65 -21.88 6.65
C THR A 138 -2.84 -22.99 5.62
N LYS A 139 -3.19 -24.22 6.04
CA LYS A 139 -3.54 -25.31 5.13
C LYS A 139 -4.78 -24.98 4.29
N LYS A 140 -5.85 -24.49 4.94
CA LYS A 140 -7.08 -24.07 4.25
C LYS A 140 -6.82 -22.95 3.24
N PHE A 141 -6.06 -21.94 3.65
CA PHE A 141 -5.63 -20.86 2.77
C PHE A 141 -4.84 -21.39 1.57
N GLN A 142 -3.84 -22.26 1.78
CA GLN A 142 -3.03 -22.84 0.69
C GLN A 142 -3.88 -23.62 -0.32
N VAL A 143 -4.84 -24.45 0.16
CA VAL A 143 -5.74 -25.21 -0.71
C VAL A 143 -6.62 -24.27 -1.54
N THR A 144 -7.19 -23.26 -0.89
CA THR A 144 -8.02 -22.23 -1.56
C THR A 144 -7.22 -21.46 -2.61
N MET A 145 -6.02 -21.00 -2.24
CA MET A 145 -5.15 -20.25 -3.15
C MET A 145 -4.73 -21.11 -4.35
N ARG A 146 -4.40 -22.38 -4.15
CA ARG A 146 -4.11 -23.28 -5.27
C ARG A 146 -5.27 -23.37 -6.26
N GLY A 147 -6.50 -23.50 -5.75
CA GLY A 147 -7.71 -23.53 -6.58
C GLY A 147 -7.95 -22.19 -7.29
N LEU A 148 -7.80 -21.08 -6.57
CA LEU A 148 -7.99 -19.72 -7.08
C LEU A 148 -6.96 -19.38 -8.18
N LEU A 149 -5.67 -19.59 -7.91
CA LEU A 149 -4.60 -19.34 -8.88
C LEU A 149 -4.70 -20.25 -10.12
N SER A 150 -5.09 -21.53 -9.92
CA SER A 150 -5.33 -22.45 -11.03
C SER A 150 -6.50 -21.99 -11.90
N CYS A 151 -7.60 -21.57 -11.30
CA CYS A 151 -8.77 -21.06 -12.03
C CYS A 151 -8.41 -19.79 -12.82
N LEU A 152 -7.77 -18.81 -12.18
CA LEU A 152 -7.33 -17.58 -12.85
C LEU A 152 -6.34 -17.89 -13.99
N GLY A 153 -5.35 -18.74 -13.75
CA GLY A 153 -4.38 -19.12 -14.79
C GLY A 153 -4.99 -19.80 -16.01
N LYS A 154 -6.20 -20.38 -15.89
CA LYS A 154 -6.93 -20.98 -17.02
C LYS A 154 -7.85 -20.00 -17.74
N SER A 155 -8.51 -19.13 -17.01
CA SER A 155 -9.63 -18.32 -17.53
C SER A 155 -9.30 -16.84 -17.71
N ASN A 156 -8.23 -16.34 -17.09
CA ASN A 156 -7.89 -14.92 -17.11
C ASN A 156 -6.62 -14.65 -17.93
N ASN A 157 -6.74 -13.75 -18.89
CA ASN A 157 -5.63 -13.23 -19.71
C ASN A 157 -5.52 -11.70 -19.64
N ARG A 158 -6.21 -11.06 -18.67
CA ARG A 158 -6.32 -9.59 -18.53
C ARG A 158 -5.69 -9.04 -17.26
N LEU A 159 -5.16 -9.92 -16.39
CA LEU A 159 -4.64 -9.52 -15.10
C LEU A 159 -3.39 -8.65 -15.27
N LYS A 160 -3.52 -7.37 -14.92
CA LYS A 160 -2.45 -6.36 -14.97
C LYS A 160 -1.80 -6.13 -13.61
N SER A 161 -2.56 -6.37 -12.53
CA SER A 161 -2.12 -6.09 -11.17
C SER A 161 -2.45 -7.23 -10.24
N LEU A 162 -1.42 -7.74 -9.56
CA LEU A 162 -1.53 -8.75 -8.52
C LEU A 162 -0.87 -8.26 -7.24
N SER A 163 -1.61 -8.34 -6.14
CA SER A 163 -1.11 -8.04 -4.80
C SER A 163 -1.46 -9.19 -3.87
N ILE A 164 -0.47 -9.82 -3.23
CA ILE A 164 -0.65 -10.86 -2.21
C ILE A 164 0.17 -10.44 -1.00
N GLN A 165 -0.50 -10.03 0.08
CA GLN A 165 0.15 -9.33 1.18
C GLN A 165 0.01 -10.08 2.51
N HIS A 166 1.01 -9.88 3.39
CA HIS A 166 1.03 -10.34 4.79
C HIS A 166 0.95 -11.86 4.95
N LEU A 167 1.63 -12.60 4.08
CA LEU A 167 1.69 -14.06 4.16
C LEU A 167 2.50 -14.57 5.36
N GLU A 168 3.59 -13.86 5.72
CA GLU A 168 4.48 -14.19 6.84
C GLU A 168 4.87 -15.67 6.85
N LEU A 169 5.40 -16.14 5.73
CA LEU A 169 5.70 -17.56 5.48
C LEU A 169 6.83 -18.12 6.36
N ASP A 170 7.58 -17.28 7.05
CA ASP A 170 8.59 -17.65 8.05
C ASP A 170 8.00 -18.11 9.38
N ARG A 171 6.73 -17.81 9.67
CA ARG A 171 6.07 -18.23 10.91
C ARG A 171 5.95 -19.75 11.01
N LEU A 172 6.11 -20.29 12.21
CA LEU A 172 6.03 -21.73 12.52
C LEU A 172 4.67 -22.36 12.13
N VAL A 173 3.62 -21.59 12.05
CA VAL A 173 2.29 -22.06 11.62
C VAL A 173 2.26 -22.54 10.17
N TRP A 174 3.23 -22.12 9.34
CA TRP A 174 3.43 -22.63 8.00
C TRP A 174 4.30 -23.88 8.03
N ARG A 175 3.68 -25.05 8.01
CA ARG A 175 4.43 -26.31 7.84
C ARG A 175 5.19 -26.29 6.52
N ASN A 176 6.39 -26.84 6.49
CA ASN A 176 7.29 -26.82 5.32
C ASN A 176 6.60 -27.33 4.02
N SER A 177 5.83 -28.41 4.11
CA SER A 177 5.10 -28.97 2.96
C SER A 177 4.04 -28.01 2.42
N ILE A 178 3.31 -27.33 3.31
CA ILE A 178 2.26 -26.36 2.95
C ILE A 178 2.90 -25.14 2.30
N ARG A 179 3.95 -24.61 2.92
CA ARG A 179 4.73 -23.47 2.39
C ARG A 179 5.31 -23.75 1.03
N SER A 180 6.00 -24.86 0.85
CA SER A 180 6.60 -25.27 -0.44
C SER A 180 5.53 -25.48 -1.51
N SER A 181 4.38 -26.08 -1.16
CA SER A 181 3.27 -26.26 -2.09
C SER A 181 2.65 -24.92 -2.51
N PHE A 182 2.54 -23.95 -1.58
CA PHE A 182 2.05 -22.60 -1.90
C PHE A 182 3.01 -21.88 -2.86
N ILE A 183 4.32 -21.88 -2.55
CA ILE A 183 5.35 -21.24 -3.38
C ILE A 183 5.36 -21.82 -4.81
N LYS A 184 5.29 -23.15 -4.94
CA LYS A 184 5.19 -23.81 -6.25
C LYS A 184 3.94 -23.37 -7.02
N SER A 185 2.78 -23.31 -6.35
CA SER A 185 1.53 -22.87 -6.97
C SER A 185 1.59 -21.40 -7.43
N LEU A 186 2.18 -20.53 -6.63
CA LEU A 186 2.39 -19.12 -6.94
C LEU A 186 3.35 -18.96 -8.12
N GLY A 187 4.51 -19.62 -8.10
CA GLY A 187 5.48 -19.56 -9.18
C GLY A 187 4.88 -20.07 -10.50
N PHE A 188 4.12 -21.17 -10.47
CA PHE A 188 3.44 -21.68 -11.66
C PHE A 188 2.40 -20.72 -12.22
N PHE A 189 1.67 -20.03 -11.36
CA PHE A 189 0.72 -18.98 -11.76
C PHE A 189 1.44 -17.77 -12.38
N LEU A 190 2.51 -17.29 -11.74
CA LEU A 190 3.29 -16.15 -12.22
C LEU A 190 3.92 -16.42 -13.60
N LYS A 191 4.37 -17.65 -13.88
CA LYS A 191 4.85 -18.06 -15.22
C LYS A 191 3.79 -17.83 -16.30
N LYS A 192 2.49 -18.02 -15.97
CA LYS A 192 1.40 -17.84 -16.92
C LYS A 192 1.00 -16.39 -17.13
N VAL A 193 0.92 -15.63 -16.06
CA VAL A 193 0.39 -14.25 -16.10
C VAL A 193 1.49 -13.20 -16.26
N GLY A 194 2.74 -13.53 -16.02
CA GLY A 194 3.88 -12.62 -16.01
C GLY A 194 4.03 -11.77 -17.28
N LYS A 195 3.60 -12.30 -18.43
CA LYS A 195 3.67 -11.61 -19.73
C LYS A 195 2.75 -10.37 -19.85
N HIS A 196 1.79 -10.19 -18.94
CA HIS A 196 0.81 -9.10 -18.94
C HIS A 196 0.78 -8.35 -17.62
N LEU A 197 1.53 -8.81 -16.62
CA LEU A 197 1.50 -8.28 -15.27
C LEU A 197 2.38 -7.03 -15.19
N ASP A 198 1.75 -5.87 -15.01
CA ASP A 198 2.41 -4.58 -14.85
C ASP A 198 2.78 -4.27 -13.39
N TYR A 199 1.91 -4.64 -12.46
CA TYR A 199 2.08 -4.41 -11.03
C TYR A 199 2.11 -5.72 -10.25
N LEU A 200 3.19 -5.94 -9.47
CA LEU A 200 3.30 -7.04 -8.52
C LEU A 200 3.63 -6.54 -7.12
N ASN A 201 2.81 -6.94 -6.15
CA ASN A 201 3.03 -6.65 -4.73
C ASN A 201 2.99 -7.93 -3.90
N LEU A 202 4.12 -8.28 -3.32
CA LEU A 202 4.31 -9.45 -2.45
C LEU A 202 4.76 -9.03 -1.04
N LYS A 203 4.36 -7.83 -0.62
CA LYS A 203 4.70 -7.26 0.70
C LYS A 203 4.38 -8.20 1.85
N GLY A 204 5.37 -8.40 2.73
CA GLY A 204 5.22 -9.21 3.94
C GLY A 204 5.13 -10.71 3.67
N ALA A 205 5.69 -11.20 2.57
CA ALA A 205 5.71 -12.63 2.28
C ALA A 205 6.68 -13.40 3.18
N ARG A 206 7.84 -12.82 3.55
CA ARG A 206 8.88 -13.37 4.43
C ARG A 206 9.37 -14.75 3.96
N LEU A 207 10.04 -14.77 2.83
CA LEU A 207 10.63 -15.94 2.19
C LEU A 207 12.13 -16.05 2.51
N THR A 208 12.71 -17.23 2.30
CA THR A 208 14.18 -17.35 2.17
C THR A 208 14.63 -16.73 0.85
N VAL A 209 15.94 -16.47 0.72
CA VAL A 209 16.48 -15.85 -0.51
C VAL A 209 16.22 -16.75 -1.72
N GLU A 210 16.47 -18.06 -1.61
CA GLU A 210 16.27 -19.04 -2.68
C GLU A 210 14.79 -19.09 -3.10
N GLN A 211 13.88 -19.17 -2.10
CA GLN A 211 12.44 -19.22 -2.37
C GLN A 211 11.94 -17.94 -3.06
N GLY A 212 12.42 -16.79 -2.58
CA GLY A 212 12.06 -15.50 -3.16
C GLY A 212 12.57 -15.36 -4.59
N CYS A 213 13.81 -15.74 -4.86
CA CYS A 213 14.36 -15.73 -6.22
C CYS A 213 13.58 -16.65 -7.17
N VAL A 214 13.19 -17.87 -6.71
CA VAL A 214 12.34 -18.78 -7.51
C VAL A 214 10.99 -18.14 -7.87
N VAL A 215 10.37 -17.41 -6.94
CA VAL A 215 9.11 -16.70 -7.20
C VAL A 215 9.32 -15.58 -8.22
N LEU A 216 10.33 -14.74 -8.03
CA LEU A 216 10.60 -13.59 -8.91
C LEU A 216 11.02 -14.01 -10.33
N THR A 217 11.90 -15.01 -10.48
CA THR A 217 12.32 -15.55 -11.80
C THR A 217 11.17 -16.20 -12.57
N SER A 218 10.09 -16.57 -11.89
CA SER A 218 8.90 -17.09 -12.57
C SER A 218 8.24 -16.05 -13.49
N LEU A 219 8.47 -14.76 -13.31
CA LEU A 219 7.92 -13.69 -14.14
C LEU A 219 8.62 -13.55 -15.50
N SER A 220 9.89 -13.92 -15.58
CA SER A 220 10.69 -13.87 -16.81
C SER A 220 10.81 -15.22 -17.53
N TYR A 221 10.08 -16.27 -17.08
CA TYR A 221 10.22 -17.65 -17.56
C TYR A 221 10.01 -17.85 -19.06
N LEU A 222 9.05 -17.13 -19.65
CA LEU A 222 8.73 -17.22 -21.10
C LEU A 222 9.47 -16.21 -21.96
N ARG A 223 10.07 -15.22 -21.32
CA ARG A 223 10.88 -14.17 -21.95
C ARG A 223 12.11 -13.97 -21.08
N SER A 224 13.22 -13.62 -21.64
CA SER A 224 14.43 -13.30 -20.86
C SER A 224 14.23 -12.12 -19.89
N GLU A 225 13.14 -11.37 -20.06
CA GLU A 225 12.85 -10.13 -19.36
C GLU A 225 11.43 -10.10 -18.80
N SER A 226 11.24 -9.44 -17.65
CA SER A 226 9.95 -9.18 -17.04
C SER A 226 9.38 -7.85 -17.53
N VAL A 227 8.07 -7.81 -17.79
CA VAL A 227 7.34 -6.59 -18.19
C VAL A 227 6.80 -5.79 -16.96
N VAL A 228 7.06 -6.27 -15.75
CA VAL A 228 6.61 -5.61 -14.51
C VAL A 228 7.25 -4.26 -14.38
N SER A 229 6.43 -3.20 -14.33
CA SER A 229 6.87 -1.82 -14.15
C SER A 229 6.85 -1.38 -12.69
N GLN A 230 6.01 -1.98 -11.86
CA GLN A 230 5.87 -1.64 -10.45
C GLN A 230 6.01 -2.90 -9.59
N LEU A 231 7.13 -3.00 -8.88
CA LEU A 231 7.47 -4.13 -8.02
C LEU A 231 7.52 -3.70 -6.56
N ASN A 232 6.72 -4.35 -5.72
CA ASN A 232 6.77 -4.17 -4.27
C ASN A 232 7.14 -5.49 -3.60
N ILE A 233 8.36 -5.53 -3.08
CA ILE A 233 8.94 -6.62 -2.30
C ILE A 233 9.36 -6.15 -0.89
N GLU A 234 8.61 -5.20 -0.30
CA GLU A 234 8.79 -4.81 1.11
C GLU A 234 8.48 -5.99 2.02
N ASP A 235 9.39 -6.31 2.96
CA ASP A 235 9.32 -7.48 3.85
C ASP A 235 9.04 -8.80 3.09
N PHE A 236 9.54 -8.90 1.88
CA PHE A 236 9.39 -10.09 1.04
C PHE A 236 10.31 -11.22 1.48
N PHE A 237 11.51 -10.89 1.91
CA PHE A 237 12.43 -11.81 2.55
C PHE A 237 12.25 -11.80 4.07
N SER A 238 12.59 -12.91 4.72
CA SER A 238 12.57 -12.98 6.19
C SER A 238 13.57 -12.00 6.78
N HIS A 239 13.25 -11.45 7.93
CA HIS A 239 14.18 -10.59 8.68
C HIS A 239 15.49 -11.33 8.96
N HIS A 240 16.55 -10.59 9.25
CA HIS A 240 17.94 -11.09 9.52
C HIS A 240 18.66 -11.68 8.31
N LEU A 241 18.06 -11.73 7.12
CA LEU A 241 18.74 -12.21 5.92
C LEU A 241 19.56 -11.08 5.26
N ALA A 242 20.83 -11.35 4.99
CA ALA A 242 21.69 -10.47 4.22
C ALA A 242 21.47 -10.70 2.71
N VAL A 243 20.35 -10.22 2.18
CA VAL A 243 19.96 -10.43 0.78
C VAL A 243 20.94 -9.75 -0.17
N TYR A 244 21.51 -8.61 0.23
CA TYR A 244 22.53 -7.86 -0.52
C TYR A 244 23.76 -8.70 -0.92
N SER A 245 24.08 -9.73 -0.16
CA SER A 245 25.22 -10.60 -0.45
C SER A 245 24.90 -11.76 -1.41
N SER A 246 23.66 -11.85 -1.91
CA SER A 246 23.21 -12.96 -2.76
C SER A 246 23.39 -12.67 -4.25
N PRO A 247 24.33 -13.33 -4.95
CA PRO A 247 24.45 -13.19 -6.42
C PRO A 247 23.20 -13.64 -7.15
N GLN A 248 22.44 -14.61 -6.59
CA GLN A 248 21.20 -15.10 -7.18
C GLN A 248 20.12 -13.99 -7.17
N PHE A 249 20.05 -13.20 -6.10
CA PHE A 249 19.12 -12.08 -6.03
C PHE A 249 19.46 -11.02 -7.06
N ASN A 250 20.73 -10.61 -7.15
CA ASN A 250 21.19 -9.62 -8.12
C ASN A 250 20.92 -10.07 -9.57
N LYS A 251 21.21 -11.35 -9.89
CA LYS A 251 20.89 -11.95 -11.20
C LYS A 251 19.40 -11.96 -11.47
N THR A 252 18.58 -12.22 -10.45
CA THR A 252 17.11 -12.18 -10.59
C THR A 252 16.63 -10.75 -10.87
N MET A 253 17.14 -9.76 -10.15
CA MET A 253 16.76 -8.36 -10.34
C MET A 253 17.18 -7.81 -11.72
N ALA A 254 18.27 -8.29 -12.30
CA ALA A 254 18.71 -7.91 -13.64
C ALA A 254 17.71 -8.31 -14.76
N THR A 255 16.75 -9.21 -14.49
CA THR A 255 15.69 -9.57 -15.45
C THR A 255 14.55 -8.53 -15.53
N PHE A 256 14.48 -7.59 -14.59
CA PHE A 256 13.47 -6.53 -14.56
C PHE A 256 14.01 -5.29 -15.28
N ARG A 257 13.64 -5.10 -16.54
CA ARG A 257 14.14 -3.99 -17.39
C ARG A 257 13.13 -2.87 -17.63
N SER A 258 11.96 -2.95 -17.02
CA SER A 258 10.89 -1.98 -17.22
C SER A 258 10.45 -1.30 -15.94
N LEU A 259 11.28 -1.35 -14.87
CA LEU A 259 10.90 -0.80 -13.57
C LEU A 259 10.74 0.71 -13.60
N VAL A 260 9.57 1.16 -13.18
CA VAL A 260 9.23 2.56 -12.90
C VAL A 260 9.21 2.80 -11.38
N SER A 261 8.74 1.83 -10.63
CA SER A 261 8.68 1.90 -9.17
C SER A 261 9.18 0.59 -8.54
N LEU A 262 10.15 0.71 -7.65
CA LEU A 262 10.70 -0.40 -6.88
C LEU A 262 10.55 -0.11 -5.39
N THR A 263 9.91 -1.03 -4.65
CA THR A 263 9.79 -0.96 -3.18
C THR A 263 10.43 -2.21 -2.58
N LEU A 264 11.41 -2.03 -1.69
CA LEU A 264 12.17 -3.12 -1.08
C LEU A 264 12.73 -2.72 0.30
N ASN A 265 13.35 -3.68 1.02
CA ASN A 265 14.07 -3.38 2.23
C ASN A 265 15.52 -3.03 1.94
N TYR A 266 16.14 -2.24 2.84
CA TYR A 266 17.54 -1.84 2.70
C TYR A 266 18.51 -3.01 2.65
N ASN A 267 18.21 -4.11 3.36
CA ASN A 267 18.99 -5.35 3.31
C ASN A 267 19.04 -6.04 1.92
N CYS A 268 18.34 -5.50 0.93
CA CYS A 268 18.43 -5.94 -0.47
C CYS A 268 19.37 -5.07 -1.31
N ILE A 269 19.81 -3.90 -0.79
CA ILE A 269 20.61 -2.94 -1.55
C ILE A 269 22.07 -3.33 -1.51
N SER A 270 22.69 -3.37 -2.69
CA SER A 270 24.14 -3.55 -2.89
C SER A 270 24.61 -2.70 -4.07
N ASP A 271 25.93 -2.52 -4.20
CA ASP A 271 26.49 -1.81 -5.35
C ASP A 271 26.13 -2.51 -6.67
N GLU A 272 26.17 -3.85 -6.70
CA GLU A 272 25.76 -4.61 -7.89
C GLU A 272 24.29 -4.41 -8.24
N LEU A 273 23.40 -4.32 -7.23
CA LEU A 273 21.98 -4.02 -7.50
C LEU A 273 21.83 -2.62 -8.11
N LEU A 274 22.51 -1.61 -7.54
CA LEU A 274 22.47 -0.25 -8.06
C LEU A 274 23.04 -0.15 -9.49
N GLU A 275 24.09 -0.89 -9.78
CA GLU A 275 24.65 -1.00 -11.11
C GLU A 275 23.68 -1.65 -12.11
N ASN A 276 23.08 -2.78 -11.75
CA ASN A 276 22.03 -3.43 -12.55
C ASN A 276 20.86 -2.49 -12.84
N LEU A 277 20.40 -1.72 -11.85
CA LEU A 277 19.34 -0.73 -12.04
C LEU A 277 19.79 0.43 -12.97
N CYS A 278 21.04 0.85 -12.86
CA CYS A 278 21.60 1.86 -13.73
C CYS A 278 21.67 1.38 -15.20
N GLU A 279 22.06 0.14 -15.43
CA GLU A 279 22.20 -0.43 -16.78
C GLU A 279 20.83 -0.73 -17.43
N ASN A 280 19.88 -1.28 -16.64
CA ASN A 280 18.65 -1.83 -17.19
C ASN A 280 17.43 -0.91 -17.05
N ASN A 281 17.43 0.06 -16.10
CA ASN A 281 16.25 0.85 -15.75
C ASN A 281 16.49 2.37 -15.70
N ALA A 282 17.64 2.87 -16.08
CA ALA A 282 17.97 4.31 -15.95
C ALA A 282 16.95 5.25 -16.60
N GLY A 283 16.40 4.88 -17.76
CA GLY A 283 15.40 5.67 -18.47
C GLY A 283 13.97 5.55 -17.91
N THR A 284 13.69 4.54 -17.09
CA THR A 284 12.32 4.20 -16.64
C THR A 284 12.11 4.35 -15.14
N LEU A 285 13.16 4.22 -14.32
CA LEU A 285 13.06 4.19 -12.85
C LEU A 285 12.83 5.61 -12.28
N TRP A 286 11.66 5.83 -11.73
CA TRP A 286 11.27 7.12 -11.14
C TRP A 286 11.20 7.10 -9.62
N THR A 287 10.94 5.95 -9.02
CA THR A 287 10.72 5.89 -7.57
C THR A 287 11.35 4.65 -6.98
N MET A 288 12.17 4.84 -5.95
CA MET A 288 12.60 3.78 -5.03
C MET A 288 12.05 4.06 -3.63
N ASN A 289 11.37 3.08 -3.05
CA ASN A 289 10.92 3.12 -1.67
C ASN A 289 11.71 2.08 -0.87
N ILE A 290 12.46 2.53 0.11
CA ILE A 290 13.39 1.71 0.87
C ILE A 290 12.93 1.66 2.32
N LYS A 291 12.60 0.46 2.79
CA LYS A 291 12.29 0.22 4.20
C LYS A 291 13.55 -0.23 4.92
N CYS A 292 13.83 0.39 6.06
CA CYS A 292 14.89 0.03 6.98
C CYS A 292 14.24 -0.45 8.29
N HIS A 293 14.24 -1.75 8.55
CA HIS A 293 13.68 -2.33 9.77
C HIS A 293 14.79 -2.66 10.76
N ILE A 294 14.52 -2.51 12.06
CA ILE A 294 15.55 -2.71 13.10
C ILE A 294 16.18 -4.11 13.07
N HIS A 295 15.40 -5.11 12.70
CA HIS A 295 15.85 -6.51 12.66
C HIS A 295 16.52 -6.92 11.34
N ASP A 296 16.51 -6.04 10.33
CA ASP A 296 17.24 -6.31 9.09
C ASP A 296 18.73 -5.99 9.28
N PRO A 297 19.64 -6.78 8.70
CA PRO A 297 21.06 -6.44 8.70
C PRO A 297 21.32 -5.17 7.88
N HIS A 298 22.07 -4.24 8.45
CA HIS A 298 22.52 -3.00 7.81
C HIS A 298 24.04 -2.93 7.78
N GLY A 299 24.67 -4.09 7.60
CA GLY A 299 26.15 -4.22 7.65
C GLY A 299 26.84 -3.98 6.31
N GLN A 300 26.07 -3.91 5.20
CA GLN A 300 26.64 -3.65 3.88
C GLN A 300 27.25 -2.24 3.80
N VAL A 301 28.36 -2.16 3.13
CA VAL A 301 28.99 -0.89 2.73
C VAL A 301 28.59 -0.63 1.29
N ILE A 302 27.93 0.51 1.06
CA ILE A 302 27.50 0.95 -0.26
C ILE A 302 28.30 2.22 -0.58
N TRP A 303 28.88 2.25 -1.76
CA TRP A 303 29.65 3.41 -2.20
C TRP A 303 28.73 4.55 -2.68
N GLY A 304 28.97 5.76 -2.19
CA GLY A 304 28.24 6.95 -2.66
C GLY A 304 28.29 7.11 -4.19
N MET A 305 29.43 6.72 -4.81
CA MET A 305 29.61 6.71 -6.27
C MET A 305 28.58 5.85 -7.01
N SER A 306 28.14 4.70 -6.45
CA SER A 306 27.11 3.85 -7.08
C SER A 306 25.77 4.56 -7.10
N TRP A 307 25.41 5.25 -6.02
CA TRP A 307 24.22 6.11 -5.99
C TRP A 307 24.34 7.31 -6.91
N ALA A 308 25.48 7.97 -6.95
CA ALA A 308 25.74 9.11 -7.84
C ALA A 308 25.65 8.71 -9.32
N LYS A 309 26.14 7.51 -9.69
CA LYS A 309 26.02 6.95 -11.04
C LYS A 309 24.56 6.73 -11.40
N LEU A 310 23.79 6.06 -10.53
CA LEU A 310 22.36 5.81 -10.74
C LEU A 310 21.57 7.13 -10.84
N ALA A 311 21.80 8.08 -9.93
CA ALA A 311 21.09 9.36 -9.93
C ALA A 311 21.36 10.22 -11.18
N ARG A 312 22.58 10.15 -11.74
CA ARG A 312 22.92 10.83 -13.01
C ARG A 312 22.21 10.23 -14.20
N HIS A 313 22.15 8.90 -14.29
CA HIS A 313 21.50 8.22 -15.41
C HIS A 313 19.96 8.22 -15.30
N ALA A 314 19.42 8.12 -14.08
CA ALA A 314 18.00 8.21 -13.77
C ALA A 314 17.67 9.59 -13.17
N SER A 315 17.74 10.66 -13.96
CA SER A 315 17.60 12.05 -13.51
C SER A 315 16.28 12.38 -12.79
N ASN A 316 15.24 11.60 -13.04
CA ASN A 316 13.92 11.74 -12.39
C ASN A 316 13.76 10.88 -11.13
N LEU A 317 14.77 10.12 -10.74
CA LEU A 317 14.73 9.23 -9.61
C LEU A 317 14.45 9.97 -8.30
N LYS A 318 13.51 9.44 -7.52
CA LYS A 318 13.12 9.92 -6.19
C LYS A 318 13.21 8.77 -5.22
N VAL A 319 14.04 8.90 -4.21
CA VAL A 319 14.23 7.88 -3.18
C VAL A 319 13.47 8.29 -1.93
N ASN A 320 12.66 7.36 -1.41
CA ASN A 320 11.89 7.54 -0.20
C ASN A 320 12.36 6.52 0.84
N PHE A 321 12.80 6.97 1.99
CA PHE A 321 13.21 6.12 3.10
C PHE A 321 12.13 6.02 4.15
N PHE A 322 11.92 4.80 4.63
CA PHE A 322 11.03 4.48 5.73
C PHE A 322 11.79 3.68 6.79
N PHE A 323 12.14 4.36 7.88
CA PHE A 323 12.85 3.77 9.02
C PHE A 323 11.83 3.32 10.06
N GLU A 324 11.86 2.04 10.40
CA GLU A 324 11.06 1.47 11.46
C GLU A 324 11.95 1.01 12.61
N ARG A 325 11.92 1.77 13.72
CA ARG A 325 12.74 1.55 14.91
C ARG A 325 14.26 1.67 14.67
N VAL A 326 14.69 2.31 13.62
CA VAL A 326 16.12 2.62 13.36
C VAL A 326 16.35 4.07 13.72
N MET A 327 17.12 4.33 14.78
CA MET A 327 17.22 5.65 15.40
C MET A 327 18.67 6.14 15.59
N LYS A 328 19.64 5.22 15.76
CA LYS A 328 21.02 5.60 16.07
C LYS A 328 21.65 6.33 14.89
N TYR A 329 22.24 7.49 15.19
CA TYR A 329 22.86 8.39 14.22
C TYR A 329 23.85 7.66 13.29
N GLU A 330 24.75 6.85 13.85
CA GLU A 330 25.77 6.14 13.09
C GLU A 330 25.16 5.17 12.07
N ARG A 331 23.99 4.57 12.42
CA ARG A 331 23.27 3.69 11.50
C ARG A 331 22.57 4.48 10.41
N LEU A 332 21.94 5.60 10.78
CA LEU A 332 21.30 6.49 9.80
C LEU A 332 22.30 7.11 8.84
N ALA A 333 23.46 7.58 9.35
CA ALA A 333 24.52 8.18 8.54
C ALA A 333 25.17 7.19 7.56
N ARG A 334 25.25 5.89 7.93
CA ARG A 334 25.71 4.84 7.03
C ARG A 334 24.75 4.55 5.88
N ILE A 335 23.44 4.73 6.11
CA ILE A 335 22.37 4.44 5.13
C ILE A 335 22.08 5.66 4.24
N LEU A 336 22.04 6.84 4.85
CA LEU A 336 21.65 8.10 4.19
C LEU A 336 22.89 8.81 3.65
N LEU A 337 23.40 8.36 2.50
CA LEU A 337 24.52 8.97 1.82
C LEU A 337 24.07 10.23 1.04
N GLN A 338 24.91 11.26 1.00
CA GLN A 338 24.61 12.56 0.39
C GLN A 338 24.30 12.50 -1.11
N GLU A 339 24.81 11.48 -1.80
CA GLU A 339 24.61 11.26 -3.23
C GLU A 339 23.20 10.75 -3.59
N ILE A 340 22.42 10.33 -2.60
CA ILE A 340 21.08 9.77 -2.82
C ILE A 340 20.10 10.93 -3.09
N PRO A 341 19.27 10.89 -4.16
CA PRO A 341 18.24 11.88 -4.43
C PRO A 341 17.02 11.67 -3.49
N VAL A 342 17.22 11.92 -2.20
CA VAL A 342 16.22 11.68 -1.17
C VAL A 342 15.09 12.68 -1.28
N ARG A 343 13.87 12.18 -1.50
CA ARG A 343 12.64 12.96 -1.54
C ARG A 343 11.85 12.94 -0.24
N SER A 344 11.85 11.79 0.44
CA SER A 344 11.05 11.59 1.65
C SER A 344 11.82 10.79 2.67
N ILE A 345 11.77 11.24 3.92
CA ILE A 345 12.27 10.50 5.08
C ILE A 345 11.13 10.35 6.08
N SER A 346 10.97 9.11 6.57
CA SER A 346 9.99 8.78 7.59
C SER A 346 10.64 7.93 8.67
N LEU A 347 10.79 8.47 9.88
CA LEU A 347 11.23 7.78 11.08
C LEU A 347 10.01 7.49 11.95
N ARG A 348 9.67 6.21 12.14
CA ARG A 348 8.45 5.82 12.85
C ARG A 348 8.69 4.76 13.91
N SER A 349 7.75 4.71 14.85
CA SER A 349 7.75 3.73 15.96
C SER A 349 9.01 3.78 16.80
N CYS A 350 9.58 4.97 16.97
CA CYS A 350 10.81 5.22 17.68
C CYS A 350 10.52 5.67 19.14
N TYR A 351 9.78 4.82 19.88
CA TYR A 351 9.33 5.13 21.25
C TYR A 351 10.18 4.51 22.35
N PHE A 352 11.38 4.02 22.01
CA PHE A 352 12.25 3.41 22.99
C PHE A 352 13.06 4.46 23.75
N SER A 353 13.04 4.37 25.06
CA SER A 353 13.91 5.15 25.94
C SER A 353 15.30 4.53 25.94
N ASP A 354 16.17 5.01 25.07
CA ASP A 354 17.61 4.80 25.19
C ASP A 354 18.14 6.11 25.82
N PRO A 355 18.66 6.11 27.05
CA PRO A 355 19.08 7.34 27.71
C PRO A 355 20.22 8.06 26.97
N ASP A 356 21.00 7.33 26.20
CA ASP A 356 22.13 7.87 25.44
C ASP A 356 21.74 8.31 24.02
N TRP A 357 20.47 8.17 23.65
CA TRP A 357 20.00 8.56 22.33
C TRP A 357 19.60 10.02 22.24
N SER A 358 20.17 10.70 21.26
CA SER A 358 19.79 12.06 20.88
C SER A 358 19.46 12.13 19.38
N MET A 359 18.43 12.88 19.04
CA MET A 359 18.07 13.16 17.65
C MET A 359 18.85 14.34 17.07
N ARG A 360 19.46 15.17 17.91
CA ARG A 360 20.15 16.42 17.55
C ARG A 360 21.16 16.23 16.40
N PRO A 361 22.12 15.27 16.46
CA PRO A 361 23.09 15.11 15.36
C PRO A 361 22.41 14.75 14.03
N THR A 362 21.31 13.99 14.07
CA THR A 362 20.55 13.66 12.86
C THR A 362 19.91 14.91 12.25
N LEU A 363 19.41 15.84 13.09
CA LEU A 363 18.76 17.09 12.63
C LEU A 363 19.78 18.13 12.16
N THR A 364 20.95 18.23 12.81
CA THR A 364 21.96 19.27 12.52
C THR A 364 22.93 18.90 11.39
N ASP A 365 23.36 17.62 11.34
CA ASP A 365 24.45 17.22 10.46
C ASP A 365 23.97 16.37 9.27
N LEU A 366 23.05 15.44 9.52
CA LEU A 366 22.68 14.46 8.50
C LEU A 366 21.57 14.97 7.56
N LEU A 367 20.43 15.38 8.11
CA LEU A 367 19.28 15.76 7.28
C LEU A 367 19.49 17.03 6.43
N PRO A 368 20.22 18.05 6.87
CA PRO A 368 20.51 19.24 6.05
C PRO A 368 21.28 18.91 4.76
N THR A 369 21.95 17.78 4.66
CA THR A 369 22.62 17.34 3.41
C THR A 369 21.59 17.17 2.27
N PHE A 370 20.32 16.89 2.58
CA PHE A 370 19.23 16.69 1.63
C PHE A 370 18.36 17.94 1.40
N ARG A 371 18.78 19.13 1.90
CA ARG A 371 18.00 20.39 1.81
C ARG A 371 17.49 20.73 0.40
N ASN A 372 18.20 20.33 -0.64
CA ASN A 372 17.86 20.61 -2.02
C ASN A 372 16.87 19.63 -2.65
N THR A 373 16.63 18.47 -2.03
CA THR A 373 15.82 17.38 -2.59
C THR A 373 14.66 16.96 -1.69
N LEU A 374 14.78 17.15 -0.37
CA LEU A 374 13.80 16.73 0.63
C LEU A 374 12.48 17.49 0.48
N GLN A 375 11.39 16.72 0.31
CA GLN A 375 10.04 17.25 0.10
C GLN A 375 9.05 16.82 1.18
N LYS A 376 9.29 15.66 1.82
CA LYS A 376 8.42 15.12 2.85
C LYS A 376 9.24 14.62 4.02
N LEU A 377 8.84 15.02 5.22
CA LEU A 377 9.46 14.61 6.47
C LEU A 377 8.41 14.13 7.45
N THR A 378 8.62 12.94 8.01
CA THR A 378 7.73 12.37 9.02
C THR A 378 8.55 11.85 10.18
N PHE A 379 8.25 12.33 11.38
CA PHE A 379 8.84 11.91 12.63
C PHE A 379 7.78 11.40 13.61
N GLU A 380 8.01 10.23 14.18
CA GLU A 380 7.20 9.63 15.24
C GLU A 380 8.15 8.99 16.24
N PHE A 381 8.58 9.75 17.26
CA PHE A 381 9.57 9.30 18.24
C PHE A 381 9.32 9.89 19.64
N ASN A 382 9.90 9.26 20.66
CA ASN A 382 10.06 9.82 21.98
C ASN A 382 11.48 10.42 22.08
N ASN A 383 11.57 11.74 22.26
CA ASN A 383 12.83 12.45 22.41
C ASN A 383 13.24 12.65 23.87
N ASN A 384 12.68 11.88 24.82
CA ASN A 384 13.02 11.92 26.24
C ASN A 384 13.08 13.35 26.81
N HIS A 385 12.15 14.22 26.40
CA HIS A 385 12.11 15.65 26.74
C HIS A 385 13.35 16.46 26.27
N GLU A 386 14.18 15.92 25.39
CA GLU A 386 15.23 16.70 24.73
C GLU A 386 14.57 17.84 23.94
N SER A 387 14.97 19.09 24.17
CA SER A 387 14.47 20.22 23.38
C SER A 387 15.10 20.19 22.00
N LEU A 388 14.27 20.00 20.98
CA LEU A 388 14.66 19.92 19.56
C LEU A 388 14.00 20.98 18.69
N ASP A 389 13.32 21.92 19.32
CA ASP A 389 12.47 22.91 18.66
C ASP A 389 13.26 23.81 17.71
N GLU A 390 14.46 24.23 18.11
CA GLU A 390 15.34 25.09 17.30
C GLU A 390 15.89 24.32 16.10
N GLU A 391 16.42 23.12 16.31
CA GLU A 391 17.00 22.30 15.26
C GLU A 391 15.95 21.90 14.22
N LEU A 392 14.74 21.57 14.66
CA LEU A 392 13.61 21.27 13.78
C LEU A 392 13.17 22.50 12.98
N HIS A 393 13.12 23.66 13.62
CA HIS A 393 12.78 24.92 12.96
C HIS A 393 13.81 25.27 11.87
N LEU A 394 15.11 25.23 12.22
CA LEU A 394 16.20 25.47 11.28
C LEU A 394 16.20 24.48 10.12
N LEU A 395 15.91 23.21 10.39
CA LEU A 395 15.79 22.18 9.35
C LEU A 395 14.65 22.51 8.37
N VAL A 396 13.47 22.92 8.87
CA VAL A 396 12.34 23.31 8.01
C VAL A 396 12.70 24.51 7.14
N LEU A 397 13.38 25.52 7.70
CA LEU A 397 13.82 26.69 6.94
C LEU A 397 14.88 26.37 5.88
N SER A 398 15.81 25.47 6.18
CA SER A 398 16.87 25.05 5.27
C SER A 398 16.35 24.27 4.07
N CYS A 399 15.26 23.50 4.26
CA CYS A 399 14.68 22.60 3.25
C CYS A 399 13.61 23.31 2.41
N ARG A 400 14.00 24.20 1.50
CA ARG A 400 13.06 25.03 0.68
C ARG A 400 12.04 24.25 -0.15
N LYS A 401 12.28 22.97 -0.45
CA LYS A 401 11.34 22.10 -1.18
C LYS A 401 10.41 21.30 -0.27
N LEU A 402 10.54 21.45 1.05
CA LEU A 402 9.73 20.74 2.02
C LEU A 402 8.30 21.29 2.01
N PHE A 403 7.34 20.48 1.55
CA PHE A 403 5.93 20.84 1.54
C PHE A 403 5.07 20.00 2.49
N TYR A 404 5.60 18.90 3.03
CA TYR A 404 4.92 18.02 3.97
C TYR A 404 5.80 17.81 5.19
N PHE A 405 5.33 18.27 6.33
CA PHE A 405 5.98 18.08 7.63
C PHE A 405 4.99 17.46 8.62
N LYS A 406 5.36 16.29 9.16
CA LYS A 406 4.63 15.60 10.22
C LYS A 406 5.58 15.26 11.34
N ILE A 407 5.24 15.66 12.57
CA ILE A 407 6.03 15.32 13.76
C ILE A 407 5.14 14.96 14.94
N TRP A 408 5.52 13.88 15.65
CA TRP A 408 4.97 13.43 16.92
C TRP A 408 6.13 13.28 17.90
N ALA A 409 6.24 14.22 18.86
CA ALA A 409 7.35 14.31 19.79
C ALA A 409 7.00 15.20 20.99
N PHE A 410 7.86 15.25 22.00
CA PHE A 410 7.82 16.30 23.03
C PHE A 410 8.36 17.60 22.45
N LEU A 411 7.52 18.62 22.34
CA LEU A 411 7.82 19.92 21.74
C LEU A 411 7.16 21.02 22.56
N ASP A 412 7.74 22.23 22.54
CA ASP A 412 7.06 23.42 23.03
C ASP A 412 5.93 23.82 22.06
N VAL A 413 4.80 24.22 22.60
CA VAL A 413 3.65 24.73 21.81
C VAL A 413 4.05 25.91 20.92
N LYS A 414 4.98 26.76 21.40
CA LYS A 414 5.55 27.90 20.65
C LYS A 414 6.29 27.48 19.37
N PHE A 415 6.74 26.23 19.28
CA PHE A 415 7.32 25.69 18.03
C PHE A 415 6.32 25.81 16.87
N VAL A 416 5.04 25.50 17.11
CA VAL A 416 4.00 25.61 16.09
C VAL A 416 3.83 27.04 15.64
N GLU A 417 3.83 27.98 16.58
CA GLU A 417 3.71 29.40 16.26
C GLU A 417 4.89 29.90 15.43
N ARG A 418 6.12 29.48 15.76
CA ARG A 418 7.32 29.83 14.98
C ARG A 418 7.25 29.31 13.54
N ILE A 419 6.79 28.08 13.33
CA ILE A 419 6.62 27.53 11.98
C ILE A 419 5.56 28.33 11.19
N LEU A 420 4.41 28.66 11.81
CA LEU A 420 3.36 29.42 11.13
C LEU A 420 3.82 30.85 10.82
N LYS A 421 4.58 31.48 11.70
CA LYS A 421 5.17 32.80 11.47
C LYS A 421 6.14 32.75 10.29
N SER A 422 7.03 31.77 10.26
CA SER A 422 7.98 31.60 9.11
C SER A 422 7.27 31.29 7.80
N GLN A 423 6.12 30.62 7.83
CA GLN A 423 5.27 30.40 6.65
C GLN A 423 4.65 31.73 6.17
N GLU A 424 4.11 32.55 7.08
CA GLU A 424 3.52 33.85 6.79
C GLU A 424 4.57 34.82 6.22
N GLU A 425 5.81 34.76 6.71
CA GLU A 425 6.96 35.54 6.23
C GLU A 425 7.54 34.99 4.92
N GLY A 426 7.01 33.90 4.36
CA GLY A 426 7.48 33.29 3.11
C GLY A 426 8.83 32.58 3.23
N GLN A 427 9.32 32.29 4.45
CA GLN A 427 10.59 31.62 4.69
C GLN A 427 10.53 30.11 4.42
N CYS A 428 9.33 29.52 4.49
CA CYS A 428 9.07 28.13 4.12
C CYS A 428 7.80 28.03 3.28
N SER A 429 7.54 26.84 2.67
CA SER A 429 6.42 26.63 1.74
C SER A 429 5.68 25.32 2.03
N LEU A 430 5.27 25.14 3.29
CA LEU A 430 4.53 23.95 3.71
C LEU A 430 3.11 23.97 3.13
N ARG A 431 2.64 22.81 2.69
CA ARG A 431 1.24 22.55 2.31
C ARG A 431 0.55 21.62 3.33
N THR A 432 1.33 20.92 4.13
CA THR A 432 0.82 20.05 5.18
C THR A 432 1.68 20.19 6.41
N LEU A 433 1.05 20.58 7.51
CA LEU A 433 1.65 20.65 8.85
C LEU A 433 0.82 19.77 9.78
N LYS A 434 1.42 18.67 10.28
CA LYS A 434 0.80 17.74 11.23
C LYS A 434 1.69 17.60 12.45
N VAL A 435 1.28 18.15 13.56
CA VAL A 435 2.04 18.12 14.82
C VAL A 435 1.21 17.44 15.90
N ARG A 436 1.82 16.51 16.60
CA ARG A 436 1.30 15.97 17.84
C ARG A 436 2.35 16.22 18.91
N ILE A 437 2.03 17.11 19.81
CA ILE A 437 2.88 17.47 20.95
C ILE A 437 2.59 16.49 22.07
N TYR A 438 3.61 15.75 22.52
CA TYR A 438 3.49 14.90 23.69
C TYR A 438 3.61 15.78 24.95
N THR A 439 2.69 15.57 25.88
CA THR A 439 2.59 16.39 27.09
C THR A 439 2.43 15.51 28.33
N ASN A 440 2.71 16.07 29.48
CA ASN A 440 2.34 15.49 30.75
C ASN A 440 0.84 15.69 30.98
N ARG A 441 0.18 14.75 31.68
CA ARG A 441 -1.29 14.75 31.88
C ARG A 441 -1.85 16.04 32.46
N TYR A 442 -1.06 16.79 33.26
CA TYR A 442 -1.50 17.99 33.96
C TYR A 442 -1.41 19.27 33.11
N GLU A 443 -0.63 19.27 32.04
CA GLU A 443 -0.35 20.45 31.21
C GLU A 443 -1.22 20.52 29.94
N THR A 444 -1.87 19.44 29.57
CA THR A 444 -2.59 19.28 28.29
C THR A 444 -3.67 20.34 28.04
N ASN A 445 -4.35 20.78 29.10
CA ASN A 445 -5.43 21.80 28.97
C ASN A 445 -4.92 23.19 28.62
N ASP A 446 -3.79 23.60 29.19
CA ASP A 446 -3.20 24.91 28.94
C ASP A 446 -2.55 24.96 27.56
N GLU A 447 -1.92 23.86 27.17
CA GLU A 447 -1.36 23.69 25.81
C GLU A 447 -2.45 23.72 24.75
N ASP A 448 -3.57 23.03 24.96
CA ASP A 448 -4.73 23.06 24.06
C ASP A 448 -5.34 24.47 23.95
N ARG A 449 -5.35 25.26 25.04
CA ARG A 449 -5.78 26.63 25.00
C ARG A 449 -4.85 27.47 24.12
N THR A 450 -3.55 27.36 24.34
CA THR A 450 -2.52 28.07 23.56
C THR A 450 -2.58 27.68 22.08
N LEU A 451 -2.76 26.40 21.76
CA LEU A 451 -2.91 25.95 20.38
C LEU A 451 -4.15 26.53 19.70
N ARG A 452 -5.27 26.68 20.42
CA ARG A 452 -6.47 27.34 19.87
C ARG A 452 -6.24 28.85 19.63
N GLU A 453 -5.47 29.51 20.45
CA GLU A 453 -5.10 30.92 20.28
C GLU A 453 -4.20 31.10 19.05
N ILE A 454 -3.17 30.26 18.90
CA ILE A 454 -2.31 30.22 17.73
C ILE A 454 -3.15 29.97 16.46
N HIS A 455 -4.06 28.98 16.48
CA HIS A 455 -4.93 28.69 15.35
C HIS A 455 -5.81 29.90 14.96
N ARG A 456 -6.36 30.63 15.94
CA ARG A 456 -7.14 31.86 15.67
C ARG A 456 -6.29 32.97 15.05
N LYS A 457 -5.07 33.15 15.56
CA LYS A 457 -4.12 34.17 15.08
C LYS A 457 -3.76 33.95 13.62
N TYR A 458 -3.47 32.71 13.23
CA TYR A 458 -3.02 32.35 11.88
C TYR A 458 -4.12 31.74 11.00
N ARG A 459 -5.40 31.90 11.36
CA ARG A 459 -6.53 31.25 10.70
C ARG A 459 -6.57 31.46 9.20
N LYS A 460 -6.30 32.69 8.73
CA LYS A 460 -6.32 33.04 7.30
C LYS A 460 -5.28 32.22 6.52
N LEU A 461 -4.08 32.11 7.03
CA LEU A 461 -3.00 31.33 6.45
C LEU A 461 -3.34 29.85 6.44
N ILE A 462 -3.85 29.33 7.57
CA ILE A 462 -4.21 27.90 7.72
C ILE A 462 -5.30 27.51 6.74
N ASP A 463 -6.40 28.29 6.68
CA ASP A 463 -7.55 27.97 5.82
C ASP A 463 -7.21 28.09 4.32
N ALA A 464 -6.28 28.97 3.95
CA ALA A 464 -5.92 29.20 2.55
C ALA A 464 -4.87 28.21 2.01
N GLU A 465 -3.86 27.83 2.82
CA GLU A 465 -2.66 27.17 2.31
C GLU A 465 -2.34 25.81 2.94
N LEU A 466 -2.83 25.54 4.16
CA LEU A 466 -2.33 24.43 4.96
C LEU A 466 -3.37 23.35 5.22
N ASN A 467 -3.02 22.10 4.92
CA ASN A 467 -3.64 20.94 5.56
C ASN A 467 -3.07 20.83 6.99
N TYR A 468 -3.72 21.53 7.91
CA TYR A 468 -3.28 21.73 9.29
C TYR A 468 -3.92 20.72 10.24
N PHE A 469 -3.09 20.09 11.08
CA PHE A 469 -3.54 19.21 12.16
C PHE A 469 -2.54 19.30 13.31
N VAL A 470 -2.90 19.99 14.37
CA VAL A 470 -2.06 20.16 15.57
C VAL A 470 -2.88 19.85 16.80
N ILE A 471 -2.35 19.01 17.67
CA ILE A 471 -2.97 18.61 18.94
C ILE A 471 -1.92 18.42 20.02
N ALA A 472 -2.27 18.74 21.27
CA ALA A 472 -1.59 18.25 22.45
C ALA A 472 -2.11 16.85 22.80
N TYR A 473 -1.25 15.93 23.20
CA TYR A 473 -1.60 14.55 23.46
C TYR A 473 -0.87 14.02 24.69
N PRO A 474 -1.60 13.66 25.75
CA PRO A 474 -0.97 13.12 26.95
C PRO A 474 -0.32 11.77 26.63
N MET A 475 0.98 11.66 26.87
CA MET A 475 1.67 10.39 26.75
C MET A 475 1.51 9.62 28.07
N MET A 476 0.98 8.38 27.98
CA MET A 476 0.76 7.52 29.15
C MET A 476 2.06 6.80 29.55
#